data_e3102539ed54138e983c0a0f614d031c
#
_entry.id   e3102539ed54138e983c0a0f614d031c
#
_cell.length_a   1.000
_cell.length_b   1.000
_cell.length_c   1.000
_cell.angle_alpha   90.00
_cell.angle_beta   90.00
_cell.angle_gamma   90.00
#
_symmetry.space_group_name_H-M   'P 1'
#
loop_
_entity.id
_entity.type
_entity.pdbx_description
1 polymer ?
#
loop_
_entity_poly.entity_id
_entity_poly.type
_entity_poly.pdbx_seq_one_letter_code
_entity_poly.pdbx_strand_id
1 'polypeptide(L)'
;GKDILRFHAGIWPAMLLGLGLPLPKKLLAHGFINVSGAKISKTVGNVVDPNEAIDNYGLDAFRYYFSRHIPTHDDGDFTWEKFENAYNNELGNDLGNLVQRVASMITRYQAGVIGDTQQAEHDTTAYHDAMERLEFDKAIDEVWTKVRSLNQYIEHVKPWEVAKRMEKDAEAVSHLSEILSHCAGSLTQMSILLSPFLPNAASAMYHMFASGVVQPSPVLFPKIYRHTPSPAGKQ
;
A
#
# COMPACT_ATOMS: atom_id res chain seq x y z
N GLY A 1 -22.86 0.85 -5.79
CA GLY A 1 -22.66 1.54 -7.07
C GLY A 1 -23.67 2.67 -7.28
N LYS A 2 -23.32 3.63 -8.14
CA LYS A 2 -24.16 4.81 -8.44
C LYS A 2 -25.53 4.47 -9.04
N ASP A 3 -25.70 3.34 -9.66
CA ASP A 3 -26.95 2.86 -10.27
C ASP A 3 -28.04 2.49 -9.24
N ILE A 4 -27.65 2.08 -8.05
CA ILE A 4 -28.57 1.71 -6.97
C ILE A 4 -28.69 2.80 -5.88
N LEU A 5 -28.16 3.98 -6.12
CA LEU A 5 -28.16 5.09 -5.16
C LEU A 5 -29.57 5.45 -4.69
N ARG A 6 -30.55 5.43 -5.59
CA ARG A 6 -31.96 5.72 -5.28
C ARG A 6 -32.53 4.81 -4.18
N PHE A 7 -32.15 3.54 -4.16
CA PHE A 7 -32.60 2.60 -3.14
C PHE A 7 -31.93 2.87 -1.80
N HIS A 8 -30.63 3.18 -1.80
CA HIS A 8 -29.83 3.36 -0.59
C HIS A 8 -29.91 4.77 0.00
N ALA A 9 -30.21 5.79 -0.82
CA ALA A 9 -30.31 7.18 -0.36
C ALA A 9 -31.76 7.65 -0.16
N GLY A 10 -32.73 6.91 -0.67
CA GLY A 10 -34.16 7.24 -0.55
C GLY A 10 -34.95 6.18 0.21
N ILE A 11 -35.11 5.01 -0.38
CA ILE A 11 -36.00 3.98 0.17
C ILE A 11 -35.48 3.43 1.50
N TRP A 12 -34.20 3.05 1.60
CA TRP A 12 -33.62 2.50 2.82
C TRP A 12 -33.68 3.49 4.00
N PRO A 13 -33.29 4.77 3.88
CA PRO A 13 -33.48 5.75 4.97
C PRO A 13 -34.94 5.91 5.39
N ALA A 14 -35.89 5.89 4.44
CA ALA A 14 -37.31 5.96 4.78
C ALA A 14 -37.77 4.74 5.61
N MET A 15 -37.27 3.55 5.29
CA MET A 15 -37.54 2.33 6.07
C MET A 15 -36.96 2.45 7.49
N LEU A 16 -35.71 2.94 7.61
CA LEU A 16 -35.08 3.16 8.93
C LEU A 16 -35.88 4.13 9.79
N LEU A 17 -36.31 5.27 9.22
CA LEU A 17 -37.16 6.24 9.90
C LEU A 17 -38.49 5.63 10.34
N GLY A 18 -39.13 4.85 9.47
CA GLY A 18 -40.38 4.15 9.81
C GLY A 18 -40.25 3.15 10.95
N LEU A 19 -39.05 2.59 11.13
CA LEU A 19 -38.73 1.64 12.20
C LEU A 19 -38.17 2.32 13.47
N GLY A 20 -37.99 3.65 13.47
CA GLY A 20 -37.36 4.38 14.58
C GLY A 20 -35.86 4.09 14.74
N LEU A 21 -35.18 3.61 13.67
CA LEU A 21 -33.76 3.30 13.67
C LEU A 21 -32.93 4.51 13.25
N PRO A 22 -31.66 4.62 13.72
CA PRO A 22 -30.80 5.73 13.35
C PRO A 22 -30.42 5.67 11.86
N LEU A 23 -30.31 6.84 11.24
CA LEU A 23 -29.84 6.98 9.86
C LEU A 23 -28.31 6.81 9.76
N PRO A 24 -27.78 6.35 8.62
CA PRO A 24 -26.36 6.36 8.35
C PRO A 24 -25.84 7.81 8.33
N LYS A 25 -24.66 8.03 8.90
CA LYS A 25 -24.03 9.36 8.90
C LYS A 25 -23.52 9.79 7.54
N LYS A 26 -23.06 8.82 6.73
CA LYS A 26 -22.54 9.02 5.37
C LYS A 26 -23.03 7.94 4.44
N LEU A 27 -23.26 8.27 3.18
CA LEU A 27 -23.52 7.33 2.09
C LEU A 27 -22.46 7.56 1.01
N LEU A 28 -21.70 6.52 0.72
CA LEU A 28 -20.73 6.53 -0.38
C LEU A 28 -21.35 5.93 -1.63
N ALA A 29 -21.44 6.71 -2.71
CA ALA A 29 -21.77 6.22 -4.04
C ALA A 29 -20.48 6.15 -4.87
N HIS A 30 -20.00 4.95 -5.13
CA HIS A 30 -18.82 4.73 -5.98
C HIS A 30 -19.22 4.55 -7.45
N GLY A 31 -18.28 4.87 -8.36
CA GLY A 31 -18.42 4.70 -9.80
C GLY A 31 -18.46 3.23 -10.24
N PHE A 32 -18.58 2.99 -11.54
CA PHE A 32 -18.48 1.66 -12.12
C PHE A 32 -17.03 1.26 -12.31
N ILE A 33 -16.77 -0.04 -12.27
CA ILE A 33 -15.50 -0.62 -12.68
C ILE A 33 -15.72 -1.16 -14.09
N ASN A 34 -14.98 -0.59 -15.04
CA ASN A 34 -14.90 -1.05 -16.41
C ASN A 34 -13.72 -2.01 -16.58
N VAL A 35 -13.74 -2.81 -17.62
CA VAL A 35 -12.63 -3.68 -18.01
C VAL A 35 -12.28 -3.38 -19.45
N SER A 36 -11.04 -2.92 -19.68
CA SER A 36 -10.55 -2.51 -20.99
C SER A 36 -11.48 -1.50 -21.68
N GLY A 37 -11.92 -0.48 -20.93
CA GLY A 37 -12.78 0.59 -21.43
C GLY A 37 -14.26 0.21 -21.63
N ALA A 38 -14.65 -1.03 -21.37
CA ALA A 38 -16.02 -1.50 -21.52
C ALA A 38 -16.64 -1.87 -20.16
N LYS A 39 -17.93 -1.58 -19.99
CA LYS A 39 -18.69 -2.02 -18.81
C LYS A 39 -18.60 -3.55 -18.67
N ILE A 40 -18.35 -4.04 -17.45
CA ILE A 40 -18.36 -5.47 -17.16
C ILE A 40 -19.71 -6.09 -17.55
N SER A 41 -19.66 -7.10 -18.40
CA SER A 41 -20.86 -7.81 -18.86
C SER A 41 -20.56 -9.29 -19.08
N LYS A 42 -21.39 -10.16 -18.50
CA LYS A 42 -21.29 -11.61 -18.74
C LYS A 42 -21.49 -11.97 -20.23
N THR A 43 -22.32 -11.20 -20.92
CA THR A 43 -22.63 -11.41 -22.35
C THR A 43 -21.45 -11.04 -23.25
N VAL A 44 -20.65 -10.06 -22.85
CA VAL A 44 -19.45 -9.62 -23.61
C VAL A 44 -18.23 -10.47 -23.26
N GLY A 45 -18.28 -11.22 -22.14
CA GLY A 45 -17.18 -12.12 -21.73
C GLY A 45 -15.98 -11.39 -21.12
N ASN A 46 -16.12 -10.09 -20.77
CA ASN A 46 -15.06 -9.28 -20.15
C ASN A 46 -15.13 -9.28 -18.61
N VAL A 47 -15.66 -10.34 -18.01
CA VAL A 47 -15.70 -10.48 -16.55
C VAL A 47 -14.33 -10.90 -16.07
N VAL A 48 -13.73 -10.11 -15.19
CA VAL A 48 -12.52 -10.49 -14.47
C VAL A 48 -12.94 -11.15 -13.16
N ASP A 49 -12.45 -12.36 -12.91
CA ASP A 49 -12.68 -13.03 -11.64
C ASP A 49 -11.73 -12.42 -10.57
N PRO A 50 -12.27 -11.80 -9.51
CA PRO A 50 -11.42 -11.29 -8.43
C PRO A 50 -10.52 -12.36 -7.79
N ASN A 51 -10.98 -13.61 -7.76
CA ASN A 51 -10.19 -14.71 -7.19
C ASN A 51 -8.93 -14.98 -8.02
N GLU A 52 -8.98 -14.84 -9.34
CA GLU A 52 -7.80 -14.98 -10.20
C GLU A 52 -6.69 -13.97 -9.81
N ALA A 53 -7.07 -12.72 -9.54
CA ALA A 53 -6.11 -11.72 -9.08
C ALA A 53 -5.57 -12.04 -7.68
N ILE A 54 -6.44 -12.48 -6.77
CA ILE A 54 -6.07 -12.82 -5.39
C ILE A 54 -5.18 -14.06 -5.35
N ASP A 55 -5.51 -15.10 -6.09
CA ASP A 55 -4.76 -16.37 -6.12
C ASP A 55 -3.36 -16.20 -6.73
N ASN A 56 -3.24 -15.32 -7.74
CA ASN A 56 -1.97 -15.10 -8.43
C ASN A 56 -1.07 -14.05 -7.77
N TYR A 57 -1.63 -13.00 -7.17
CA TYR A 57 -0.89 -11.83 -6.68
C TYR A 57 -1.10 -11.54 -5.19
N GLY A 58 -2.04 -12.22 -4.56
CA GLY A 58 -2.39 -12.04 -3.16
C GLY A 58 -3.46 -10.97 -2.93
N LEU A 59 -4.12 -11.10 -1.78
CA LEU A 59 -5.21 -10.21 -1.36
C LEU A 59 -4.76 -8.75 -1.26
N ASP A 60 -3.55 -8.50 -0.76
CA ASP A 60 -3.03 -7.14 -0.56
C ASP A 60 -2.87 -6.41 -1.90
N ALA A 61 -2.37 -7.09 -2.93
CA ALA A 61 -2.24 -6.52 -4.27
C ALA A 61 -3.60 -6.14 -4.87
N PHE A 62 -4.59 -7.03 -4.71
CA PHE A 62 -5.96 -6.76 -5.13
C PHE A 62 -6.55 -5.53 -4.43
N ARG A 63 -6.48 -5.49 -3.09
CA ARG A 63 -6.98 -4.36 -2.29
C ARG A 63 -6.30 -3.05 -2.65
N TYR A 64 -4.96 -3.08 -2.79
CA TYR A 64 -4.17 -1.92 -3.16
C TYR A 64 -4.60 -1.33 -4.49
N TYR A 65 -4.68 -2.17 -5.54
CA TYR A 65 -5.04 -1.71 -6.87
C TYR A 65 -6.40 -1.03 -6.89
N PHE A 66 -7.42 -1.68 -6.30
CA PHE A 66 -8.78 -1.15 -6.27
C PHE A 66 -8.95 0.06 -5.35
N SER A 67 -8.09 0.23 -4.36
CA SER A 67 -8.12 1.42 -3.50
C SER A 67 -7.37 2.61 -4.08
N ARG A 68 -6.35 2.37 -4.91
CA ARG A 68 -5.47 3.43 -5.44
C ARG A 68 -5.74 3.79 -6.88
N HIS A 69 -5.96 2.78 -7.75
CA HIS A 69 -6.05 2.97 -9.20
C HIS A 69 -7.48 3.01 -9.72
N ILE A 70 -8.46 2.67 -8.88
CA ILE A 70 -9.88 2.85 -9.18
C ILE A 70 -10.40 4.02 -8.36
N PRO A 71 -10.75 5.16 -8.99
CA PRO A 71 -11.25 6.32 -8.27
C PRO A 71 -12.49 6.00 -7.45
N THR A 72 -12.58 6.51 -6.23
CA THR A 72 -13.73 6.22 -5.36
C THR A 72 -15.02 6.82 -5.91
N HIS A 73 -14.97 8.04 -6.47
CA HIS A 73 -16.16 8.79 -6.88
C HIS A 73 -16.45 8.74 -8.38
N ASP A 74 -15.49 8.28 -9.19
CA ASP A 74 -15.59 8.19 -10.64
C ASP A 74 -15.53 6.75 -11.15
N ASP A 75 -15.81 6.56 -12.44
CA ASP A 75 -15.68 5.25 -13.07
C ASP A 75 -14.19 4.91 -13.25
N GLY A 76 -13.82 3.71 -12.86
CA GLY A 76 -12.45 3.20 -13.02
C GLY A 76 -12.35 2.15 -14.13
N ASP A 77 -11.13 1.89 -14.59
CA ASP A 77 -10.85 0.90 -15.62
C ASP A 77 -9.77 -0.09 -15.19
N PHE A 78 -10.13 -1.35 -15.13
CA PHE A 78 -9.22 -2.44 -14.84
C PHE A 78 -8.63 -3.01 -16.12
N THR A 79 -7.32 -3.20 -16.15
CA THR A 79 -6.63 -4.09 -17.09
C THR A 79 -5.55 -4.87 -16.36
N TRP A 80 -5.27 -6.10 -16.81
CA TRP A 80 -4.18 -6.89 -16.24
C TRP A 80 -2.82 -6.18 -16.33
N GLU A 81 -2.57 -5.49 -17.43
CA GLU A 81 -1.34 -4.72 -17.62
C GLU A 81 -1.15 -3.64 -16.55
N LYS A 82 -2.20 -2.82 -16.29
CA LYS A 82 -2.17 -1.80 -15.24
C LYS A 82 -1.99 -2.43 -13.87
N PHE A 83 -2.67 -3.56 -13.62
CA PHE A 83 -2.59 -4.28 -12.36
C PHE A 83 -1.18 -4.83 -12.11
N GLU A 84 -0.57 -5.50 -13.09
CA GLU A 84 0.80 -6.02 -13.00
C GLU A 84 1.83 -4.90 -12.86
N ASN A 85 1.64 -3.79 -13.57
CA ASN A 85 2.50 -2.62 -13.44
C ASN A 85 2.45 -2.02 -12.02
N ALA A 86 1.25 -1.88 -11.44
CA ALA A 86 1.11 -1.42 -10.06
C ALA A 86 1.75 -2.41 -9.08
N TYR A 87 1.52 -3.71 -9.25
CA TYR A 87 2.13 -4.73 -8.41
C TYR A 87 3.66 -4.72 -8.46
N ASN A 88 4.24 -4.81 -9.65
CA ASN A 88 5.69 -4.96 -9.80
C ASN A 88 6.46 -3.66 -9.50
N ASN A 89 5.93 -2.51 -9.91
CA ASN A 89 6.62 -1.24 -9.74
C ASN A 89 6.35 -0.61 -8.38
N GLU A 90 5.10 -0.48 -7.98
CA GLU A 90 4.78 0.23 -6.76
C GLU A 90 4.94 -0.66 -5.52
N LEU A 91 4.32 -1.85 -5.51
CA LEU A 91 4.44 -2.75 -4.37
C LEU A 91 5.81 -3.45 -4.34
N GLY A 92 6.29 -3.98 -5.46
CA GLY A 92 7.55 -4.71 -5.53
C GLY A 92 8.77 -3.79 -5.46
N ASN A 93 8.88 -2.84 -6.39
CA ASN A 93 10.08 -2.00 -6.49
C ASN A 93 10.11 -0.89 -5.45
N ASP A 94 9.02 -0.11 -5.30
CA ASP A 94 9.07 1.06 -4.42
C ASP A 94 9.00 0.64 -2.94
N LEU A 95 7.98 -0.11 -2.54
CA LEU A 95 7.77 -0.48 -1.14
C LEU A 95 8.58 -1.72 -0.74
N GLY A 96 8.46 -2.82 -1.47
CA GLY A 96 9.09 -4.09 -1.13
C GLY A 96 10.61 -4.01 -1.10
N ASN A 97 11.23 -3.40 -2.11
CA ASN A 97 12.68 -3.19 -2.13
C ASN A 97 13.16 -2.25 -1.01
N LEU A 98 12.38 -1.19 -0.70
CA LEU A 98 12.71 -0.28 0.40
C LEU A 98 12.74 -1.03 1.73
N VAL A 99 11.72 -1.83 2.02
CA VAL A 99 11.63 -2.64 3.25
C VAL A 99 12.81 -3.61 3.36
N GLN A 100 13.09 -4.37 2.30
CA GLN A 100 14.20 -5.33 2.27
C GLN A 100 15.57 -4.65 2.40
N ARG A 101 15.74 -3.51 1.76
CA ARG A 101 16.97 -2.73 1.82
C ARG A 101 17.27 -2.24 3.24
N VAL A 102 16.26 -1.67 3.91
CA VAL A 102 16.43 -1.20 5.30
C VAL A 102 16.70 -2.36 6.23
N ALA A 103 15.92 -3.44 6.16
CA ALA A 103 16.12 -4.65 6.96
C ALA A 103 17.53 -5.25 6.77
N SER A 104 17.98 -5.32 5.51
CA SER A 104 19.32 -5.83 5.16
C SER A 104 20.43 -4.94 5.72
N MET A 105 20.30 -3.61 5.68
CA MET A 105 21.28 -2.70 6.24
C MET A 105 21.35 -2.81 7.76
N ILE A 106 20.22 -2.86 8.46
CA ILE A 106 20.16 -3.05 9.92
C ILE A 106 20.81 -4.39 10.31
N THR A 107 20.44 -5.47 9.61
CA THR A 107 21.03 -6.79 9.87
C THR A 107 22.53 -6.81 9.65
N ARG A 108 23.00 -6.20 8.55
CA ARG A 108 24.42 -6.21 8.16
C ARG A 108 25.28 -5.33 9.05
N TYR A 109 24.80 -4.13 9.41
CA TYR A 109 25.63 -3.12 10.06
C TYR A 109 25.42 -3.05 11.58
N GLN A 110 24.28 -3.54 12.09
CA GLN A 110 23.92 -3.48 13.51
C GLN A 110 23.49 -4.83 14.07
N ALA A 111 23.88 -5.96 13.43
CA ALA A 111 23.51 -7.33 13.84
C ALA A 111 21.99 -7.51 14.05
N GLY A 112 21.18 -6.75 13.32
CA GLY A 112 19.73 -6.78 13.40
C GLY A 112 19.11 -5.90 14.49
N VAL A 113 19.91 -5.29 15.36
CA VAL A 113 19.40 -4.44 16.45
C VAL A 113 19.00 -3.08 15.89
N ILE A 114 17.78 -2.67 16.19
CA ILE A 114 17.26 -1.34 15.88
C ILE A 114 17.51 -0.49 17.13
N GLY A 115 18.23 0.62 16.97
CA GLY A 115 18.43 1.58 18.05
C GLY A 115 17.11 2.20 18.51
N ASP A 116 17.21 3.15 19.44
CA ASP A 116 16.01 3.84 19.95
C ASP A 116 15.26 4.50 18.78
N THR A 117 14.11 3.91 18.43
CA THR A 117 13.24 4.45 17.41
C THR A 117 12.55 5.66 18.00
N GLN A 118 13.17 6.83 17.90
CA GLN A 118 12.37 8.05 17.95
C GLN A 118 11.33 7.90 16.85
N GLN A 119 10.05 7.80 17.24
CA GLN A 119 8.97 7.75 16.28
C GLN A 119 9.17 8.96 15.37
N ALA A 120 9.48 8.69 14.11
CA ALA A 120 9.53 9.74 13.12
C ALA A 120 8.14 10.37 13.09
N GLU A 121 7.98 11.53 13.75
CA GLU A 121 6.72 12.29 13.72
C GLU A 121 6.53 12.79 12.29
N HIS A 122 5.90 11.99 11.48
CA HIS A 122 5.40 12.45 10.19
C HIS A 122 4.00 13.01 10.37
N ASP A 123 3.79 14.19 9.82
CA ASP A 123 2.44 14.72 9.70
C ASP A 123 1.56 13.71 8.92
N THR A 124 0.47 13.30 9.53
CA THR A 124 -0.51 12.37 8.96
C THR A 124 -1.87 13.04 8.74
N THR A 125 -1.96 14.35 8.91
CA THR A 125 -3.22 15.10 8.80
C THR A 125 -3.86 14.91 7.43
N ALA A 126 -3.10 15.09 6.35
CA ALA A 126 -3.61 14.94 4.98
C ALA A 126 -4.11 13.51 4.70
N TYR A 127 -3.43 12.49 5.24
CA TYR A 127 -3.89 11.09 5.16
C TYR A 127 -5.24 10.91 5.86
N HIS A 128 -5.39 11.38 7.11
CA HIS A 128 -6.62 11.24 7.87
C HIS A 128 -7.77 12.03 7.23
N ASP A 129 -7.50 13.23 6.74
CA ASP A 129 -8.48 14.04 6.01
C ASP A 129 -8.98 13.33 4.74
N ALA A 130 -8.09 12.69 3.98
CA ALA A 130 -8.46 11.91 2.82
C ALA A 130 -9.31 10.69 3.20
N MET A 131 -8.92 9.96 4.26
CA MET A 131 -9.69 8.84 4.79
C MET A 131 -11.09 9.27 5.26
N GLU A 132 -11.22 10.40 5.95
CA GLU A 132 -12.51 10.95 6.37
C GLU A 132 -13.40 11.33 5.18
N ARG A 133 -12.82 11.77 4.07
CA ARG A 133 -13.56 12.07 2.83
C ARG A 133 -13.78 10.83 1.96
N LEU A 134 -13.29 9.65 2.37
CA LEU A 134 -13.33 8.40 1.60
C LEU A 134 -12.58 8.50 0.25
N GLU A 135 -11.56 9.33 0.19
CA GLU A 135 -10.64 9.51 -0.95
C GLU A 135 -9.43 8.59 -0.76
N PHE A 136 -9.65 7.27 -0.91
CA PHE A 136 -8.66 6.25 -0.58
C PHE A 136 -7.39 6.34 -1.45
N ASP A 137 -7.54 6.69 -2.71
CA ASP A 137 -6.45 6.97 -3.64
C ASP A 137 -5.51 8.06 -3.10
N LYS A 138 -6.07 9.17 -2.61
CA LYS A 138 -5.30 10.27 -2.03
C LYS A 138 -4.64 9.87 -0.71
N ALA A 139 -5.33 9.10 0.13
CA ALA A 139 -4.74 8.61 1.37
C ALA A 139 -3.51 7.72 1.09
N ILE A 140 -3.59 6.84 0.10
CA ILE A 140 -2.46 6.01 -0.31
C ILE A 140 -1.35 6.86 -0.92
N ASP A 141 -1.66 7.89 -1.71
CA ASP A 141 -0.66 8.80 -2.30
C ASP A 141 0.16 9.56 -1.24
N GLU A 142 -0.47 9.90 -0.09
CA GLU A 142 0.26 10.47 1.05
C GLU A 142 1.29 9.48 1.60
N VAL A 143 0.96 8.20 1.70
CA VAL A 143 1.93 7.18 2.13
C VAL A 143 3.02 6.98 1.07
N TRP A 144 2.68 6.96 -0.22
CA TRP A 144 3.68 6.85 -1.31
C TRP A 144 4.61 8.05 -1.39
N THR A 145 4.16 9.22 -0.98
CA THR A 145 5.03 10.39 -0.82
C THR A 145 6.08 10.14 0.26
N LYS A 146 5.70 9.52 1.39
CA LYS A 146 6.63 9.13 2.45
C LYS A 146 7.59 8.01 1.98
N VAL A 147 7.11 7.02 1.22
CA VAL A 147 7.95 5.97 0.61
C VAL A 147 9.03 6.59 -0.28
N ARG A 148 8.65 7.51 -1.18
CA ARG A 148 9.59 8.20 -2.06
C ARG A 148 10.59 9.05 -1.27
N SER A 149 10.11 9.79 -0.27
CA SER A 149 10.97 10.63 0.58
C SER A 149 12.00 9.80 1.34
N LEU A 150 11.61 8.64 1.88
CA LEU A 150 12.54 7.76 2.58
C LEU A 150 13.58 7.14 1.63
N ASN A 151 13.18 6.75 0.42
CA ASN A 151 14.13 6.31 -0.60
C ASN A 151 15.15 7.41 -0.95
N GLN A 152 14.69 8.65 -1.16
CA GLN A 152 15.55 9.79 -1.43
C GLN A 152 16.49 10.10 -0.24
N TYR A 153 15.97 10.02 0.99
CA TYR A 153 16.78 10.18 2.19
C TYR A 153 17.92 9.18 2.24
N ILE A 154 17.64 7.88 2.03
CA ILE A 154 18.68 6.83 2.03
C ILE A 154 19.73 7.07 0.94
N GLU A 155 19.33 7.51 -0.26
CA GLU A 155 20.27 7.85 -1.34
C GLU A 155 21.12 9.08 -1.01
N HIS A 156 20.56 10.04 -0.28
CA HIS A 156 21.28 11.25 0.13
C HIS A 156 22.28 10.96 1.24
N VAL A 157 21.87 10.29 2.32
CA VAL A 157 22.73 10.03 3.49
C VAL A 157 23.73 8.90 3.28
N LYS A 158 23.48 8.02 2.30
CA LYS A 158 24.37 6.91 1.90
C LYS A 158 24.86 6.08 3.09
N PRO A 159 23.98 5.35 3.81
CA PRO A 159 24.35 4.61 5.02
C PRO A 159 25.54 3.66 4.82
N TRP A 160 25.69 3.11 3.61
CA TRP A 160 26.81 2.23 3.25
C TRP A 160 28.16 2.96 3.23
N GLU A 161 28.22 4.28 2.98
CA GLU A 161 29.45 5.06 3.08
C GLU A 161 29.77 5.40 4.54
N VAL A 162 28.75 5.65 5.37
CA VAL A 162 28.92 5.83 6.82
C VAL A 162 29.44 4.53 7.45
N ALA A 163 28.88 3.38 7.06
CA ALA A 163 29.28 2.07 7.55
C ALA A 163 30.77 1.74 7.29
N LYS A 164 31.35 2.19 6.18
CA LYS A 164 32.80 2.00 5.89
C LYS A 164 33.74 2.69 6.90
N ARG A 165 33.25 3.69 7.64
CA ARG A 165 34.04 4.46 8.60
C ARG A 165 33.92 3.94 10.03
N MET A 166 32.98 3.03 10.33
CA MET A 166 32.67 2.56 11.69
C MET A 166 33.86 1.97 12.44
N GLU A 167 34.80 1.31 11.72
CA GLU A 167 35.98 0.68 12.35
C GLU A 167 36.94 1.70 12.92
N LYS A 168 36.93 2.96 12.44
CA LYS A 168 37.89 4.00 12.75
C LYS A 168 37.27 5.22 13.43
N ASP A 169 35.95 5.29 13.49
CA ASP A 169 35.22 6.50 13.88
C ASP A 169 34.00 6.10 14.72
N ALA A 170 34.06 6.34 16.02
CA ALA A 170 32.97 6.05 16.93
C ALA A 170 31.73 6.92 16.65
N GLU A 171 31.89 8.14 16.12
CA GLU A 171 30.78 9.00 15.73
C GLU A 171 30.04 8.42 14.54
N ALA A 172 30.72 7.73 13.62
CA ALA A 172 30.10 7.05 12.50
C ALA A 172 29.15 5.91 12.94
N VAL A 173 29.47 5.25 14.07
CA VAL A 173 28.59 4.21 14.64
C VAL A 173 27.27 4.80 15.12
N SER A 174 27.34 5.88 15.92
CA SER A 174 26.14 6.56 16.42
C SER A 174 25.32 7.16 15.28
N HIS A 175 25.97 7.83 14.33
CA HIS A 175 25.30 8.42 13.18
C HIS A 175 24.61 7.37 12.29
N LEU A 176 25.24 6.22 12.05
CA LEU A 176 24.61 5.14 11.30
C LEU A 176 23.40 4.57 12.05
N SER A 177 23.51 4.44 13.39
CA SER A 177 22.39 3.98 14.22
C SER A 177 21.20 4.93 14.14
N GLU A 178 21.40 6.23 14.18
CA GLU A 178 20.36 7.25 14.02
C GLU A 178 19.66 7.14 12.64
N ILE A 179 20.46 7.04 11.56
CA ILE A 179 19.93 6.89 10.20
C ILE A 179 19.04 5.65 10.10
N LEU A 180 19.52 4.50 10.56
CA LEU A 180 18.81 3.24 10.42
C LEU A 180 17.58 3.15 11.35
N SER A 181 17.66 3.73 12.56
CA SER A 181 16.50 3.86 13.46
C SER A 181 15.43 4.77 12.88
N HIS A 182 15.81 5.89 12.26
CA HIS A 182 14.89 6.75 11.53
C HIS A 182 14.18 6.00 10.38
N CYS A 183 14.93 5.20 9.60
CA CYS A 183 14.35 4.40 8.52
C CYS A 183 13.36 3.35 9.06
N ALA A 184 13.72 2.64 10.14
CA ALA A 184 12.86 1.63 10.76
C ALA A 184 11.58 2.26 11.35
N GLY A 185 11.70 3.39 12.06
CA GLY A 185 10.56 4.14 12.61
C GLY A 185 9.62 4.63 11.52
N SER A 186 10.16 5.16 10.41
CA SER A 186 9.37 5.59 9.25
C SER A 186 8.60 4.41 8.63
N LEU A 187 9.23 3.25 8.45
CA LEU A 187 8.56 2.06 7.91
C LEU A 187 7.50 1.50 8.88
N THR A 188 7.76 1.56 10.19
CA THR A 188 6.76 1.19 11.20
C THR A 188 5.53 2.10 11.11
N GLN A 189 5.71 3.39 10.98
CA GLN A 189 4.58 4.32 10.81
C GLN A 189 3.83 4.09 9.49
N MET A 190 4.55 3.92 8.38
CA MET A 190 3.93 3.60 7.09
C MET A 190 3.12 2.30 7.16
N SER A 191 3.57 1.30 7.92
CA SER A 191 2.84 0.04 8.10
C SER A 191 1.47 0.27 8.76
N ILE A 192 1.40 1.16 9.76
CA ILE A 192 0.13 1.52 10.40
C ILE A 192 -0.82 2.18 9.40
N LEU A 193 -0.33 3.15 8.62
CA LEU A 193 -1.15 3.85 7.63
C LEU A 193 -1.60 2.94 6.47
N LEU A 194 -0.78 1.94 6.11
CA LEU A 194 -1.10 0.98 5.05
C LEU A 194 -2.01 -0.16 5.51
N SER A 195 -2.21 -0.36 6.80
CA SER A 195 -2.98 -1.51 7.33
C SER A 195 -4.40 -1.63 6.78
N PRO A 196 -5.15 -0.56 6.48
CA PRO A 196 -6.47 -0.69 5.85
C PRO A 196 -6.42 -1.20 4.41
N PHE A 197 -5.30 -1.03 3.72
CA PHE A 197 -5.14 -1.32 2.28
C PHE A 197 -4.35 -2.61 2.03
N LEU A 198 -3.28 -2.83 2.80
CA LEU A 198 -2.32 -3.91 2.68
C LEU A 198 -2.21 -4.67 4.02
N PRO A 199 -3.27 -5.32 4.52
CA PRO A 199 -3.31 -5.84 5.88
C PRO A 199 -2.18 -6.84 6.19
N ASN A 200 -1.85 -7.74 5.26
CA ASN A 200 -0.80 -8.73 5.49
C ASN A 200 0.61 -8.12 5.42
N ALA A 201 0.89 -7.32 4.39
CA ALA A 201 2.18 -6.66 4.23
C ALA A 201 2.43 -5.63 5.35
N ALA A 202 1.42 -4.87 5.72
CA ALA A 202 1.49 -3.91 6.82
C ALA A 202 1.79 -4.62 8.15
N SER A 203 1.12 -5.72 8.44
CA SER A 203 1.40 -6.54 9.63
C SER A 203 2.83 -7.08 9.61
N ALA A 204 3.29 -7.61 8.48
CA ALA A 204 4.66 -8.11 8.34
C ALA A 204 5.70 -7.01 8.53
N MET A 205 5.49 -5.83 7.94
CA MET A 205 6.36 -4.65 8.12
C MET A 205 6.40 -4.20 9.58
N TYR A 206 5.24 -4.11 10.22
CA TYR A 206 5.16 -3.73 11.63
C TYR A 206 5.96 -4.71 12.51
N HIS A 207 5.72 -6.01 12.38
CA HIS A 207 6.45 -7.03 13.14
C HIS A 207 7.95 -7.04 12.85
N MET A 208 8.35 -6.70 11.62
CA MET A 208 9.76 -6.66 11.24
C MET A 208 10.53 -5.56 12.00
N PHE A 209 9.93 -4.40 12.24
CA PHE A 209 10.65 -3.22 12.74
C PHE A 209 10.24 -2.77 14.14
N ALA A 210 9.05 -3.11 14.64
CA ALA A 210 8.53 -2.57 15.90
C ALA A 210 9.12 -3.22 17.15
N SER A 211 9.78 -4.39 17.04
CA SER A 211 10.28 -5.14 18.19
C SER A 211 11.66 -4.72 18.69
N GLY A 212 12.31 -3.72 18.07
CA GLY A 212 13.69 -3.32 18.37
C GLY A 212 14.75 -4.26 17.79
N VAL A 213 14.35 -5.37 17.17
CA VAL A 213 15.23 -6.29 16.44
C VAL A 213 14.53 -6.68 15.14
N VAL A 214 15.25 -6.55 14.01
CA VAL A 214 14.72 -6.95 12.72
C VAL A 214 14.40 -8.44 12.71
N GLN A 215 13.14 -8.76 12.50
CA GLN A 215 12.68 -10.14 12.36
C GLN A 215 12.81 -10.61 10.91
N PRO A 216 13.31 -11.81 10.65
CA PRO A 216 13.32 -12.36 9.30
C PRO A 216 11.90 -12.41 8.74
N SER A 217 11.74 -11.94 7.51
CA SER A 217 10.48 -12.01 6.80
C SER A 217 10.76 -12.34 5.33
N PRO A 218 9.90 -13.12 4.69
CA PRO A 218 9.99 -13.32 3.25
C PRO A 218 9.82 -11.98 2.51
N VAL A 219 10.24 -11.96 1.24
CA VAL A 219 10.00 -10.80 0.37
C VAL A 219 8.50 -10.52 0.30
N LEU A 220 8.09 -9.30 0.63
CA LEU A 220 6.66 -8.92 0.72
C LEU A 220 5.95 -9.07 -0.61
N PHE A 221 6.60 -8.62 -1.69
CA PHE A 221 6.04 -8.62 -3.03
C PHE A 221 7.08 -9.14 -4.03
N PRO A 222 7.22 -10.47 -4.19
CA PRO A 222 8.10 -11.04 -5.19
C PRO A 222 7.59 -10.69 -6.59
N LYS A 223 8.49 -10.35 -7.53
CA LYS A 223 8.12 -10.03 -8.92
C LYS A 223 7.38 -11.17 -9.59
N ILE A 224 6.26 -10.84 -10.23
CA ILE A 224 5.41 -11.78 -10.97
C ILE A 224 5.20 -11.25 -12.37
N TYR A 225 5.39 -12.11 -13.39
CA TYR A 225 5.19 -11.82 -14.82
C TYR A 225 4.35 -12.96 -15.42
N ARG A 226 3.02 -12.89 -15.25
CA ARG A 226 2.15 -14.02 -15.65
C ARG A 226 1.19 -13.72 -16.78
N HIS A 227 0.79 -12.47 -16.98
CA HIS A 227 -0.08 -12.11 -18.07
C HIS A 227 0.68 -11.59 -19.28
N THR A 228 1.26 -12.50 -20.06
CA THR A 228 1.39 -12.26 -21.50
C THR A 228 -0.04 -12.31 -22.06
N PRO A 229 -0.50 -11.28 -22.79
CA PRO A 229 -1.81 -11.35 -23.43
C PRO A 229 -1.82 -12.60 -24.32
N SER A 230 -2.71 -13.54 -24.00
CA SER A 230 -2.97 -14.67 -24.90
C SER A 230 -3.37 -14.05 -26.24
N PRO A 231 -2.71 -14.39 -27.37
CA PRO A 231 -3.14 -13.88 -28.66
C PRO A 231 -4.60 -14.28 -28.82
N ALA A 232 -5.47 -13.26 -28.97
CA ALA A 232 -6.89 -13.43 -29.13
C ALA A 232 -7.16 -14.60 -30.09
N GLY A 233 -7.78 -15.65 -29.56
CA GLY A 233 -8.10 -16.84 -30.35
C GLY A 233 -8.84 -16.43 -31.58
N LYS A 234 -8.20 -16.67 -32.73
CA LYS A 234 -8.89 -16.77 -34.01
C LYS A 234 -9.82 -17.99 -33.90
N GLN A 235 -11.08 -17.76 -33.71
CA GLN A 235 -12.15 -18.63 -34.16
C GLN A 235 -13.21 -17.79 -34.85
#